data_bacf9b166f420f40d72bff7e115d063a
#
_entry.id   bacf9b166f420f40d72bff7e115d063a
#
_cell.length_a   1.000
_cell.length_b   1.000
_cell.length_c   1.000
_cell.angle_alpha   90.00
_cell.angle_beta   90.00
_cell.angle_gamma   90.00
#
_symmetry.space_group_name_H-M   'P 1'
#
loop_
_entity.id
_entity.type
_entity.pdbx_description
1 polymer ?
#
loop_
_entity_poly.entity_id
_entity_poly.type
_entity_poly.pdbx_seq_one_letter_code
_entity_poly.pdbx_strand_id
1 'polypeptide(L)'
;FYQLDDILAGNHNLVDEGYFDGGTMFDWFKRSARANGGEYIHAEVTGISRSGDAVQGVTLSDGTQIACGTVVNASGPRAAATAAMAGLEIPVVPRKRYTFVFAAANPLEVDLPLTIDPSGVHVRSDGKYYMAGCPPEEDYDASYDDFTFDHSLWESKVWPAVATRIPQFEAVKVINEWVGHYAYNTLDQNALLGRAESCPNFIFANGFSGHGLQQSPAI
;
A
#
# COMPACT_ATOMS: atom_id res chain seq x y z
N PHE A 1 -9.01 -6.20 -27.17
CA PHE A 1 -7.71 -5.54 -27.18
C PHE A 1 -6.60 -6.35 -26.50
N TYR A 2 -6.95 -7.35 -25.66
CA TYR A 2 -5.96 -8.22 -25.04
C TYR A 2 -5.40 -9.26 -26.01
N GLN A 3 -4.09 -9.50 -25.93
CA GLN A 3 -3.43 -10.70 -26.48
C GLN A 3 -3.30 -11.73 -25.36
N LEU A 4 -3.86 -12.94 -25.60
CA LEU A 4 -4.02 -13.97 -24.58
C LEU A 4 -3.46 -15.34 -25.02
N ASP A 5 -2.66 -15.39 -26.10
CA ASP A 5 -2.18 -16.63 -26.71
C ASP A 5 -1.31 -17.46 -25.75
N ASP A 6 -0.67 -16.83 -24.79
CA ASP A 6 0.16 -17.42 -23.73
C ASP A 6 -0.58 -17.65 -22.41
N ILE A 7 -1.88 -17.36 -22.33
CA ILE A 7 -2.70 -17.43 -21.12
C ILE A 7 -3.62 -18.63 -21.15
N LEU A 8 -3.51 -19.51 -20.15
CA LEU A 8 -4.37 -20.70 -20.04
C LEU A 8 -5.78 -20.36 -19.53
N ALA A 9 -5.90 -19.39 -18.62
CA ALA A 9 -7.16 -18.96 -18.04
C ALA A 9 -7.04 -17.53 -17.48
N GLY A 10 -8.17 -16.84 -17.44
CA GLY A 10 -8.29 -15.51 -16.79
C GLY A 10 -9.54 -15.48 -15.92
N ASN A 11 -9.52 -14.64 -14.90
CA ASN A 11 -10.68 -14.31 -14.08
C ASN A 11 -11.04 -12.85 -14.31
N HIS A 12 -12.32 -12.59 -14.60
CA HIS A 12 -12.84 -11.24 -14.78
C HIS A 12 -14.09 -11.07 -13.94
N ASN A 13 -14.05 -10.14 -13.01
CA ASN A 13 -15.24 -9.76 -12.26
C ASN A 13 -16.09 -8.81 -13.12
N LEU A 14 -17.40 -9.07 -13.20
CA LEU A 14 -18.32 -8.33 -14.06
C LEU A 14 -19.24 -7.38 -13.30
N VAL A 15 -19.29 -7.48 -11.98
CA VAL A 15 -20.28 -6.78 -11.15
C VAL A 15 -19.61 -6.21 -9.91
N ASP A 16 -19.96 -4.98 -9.58
CA ASP A 16 -19.55 -4.28 -8.35
C ASP A 16 -18.04 -4.19 -8.14
N GLU A 17 -17.28 -4.09 -9.23
CA GLU A 17 -15.84 -3.86 -9.21
C GLU A 17 -15.49 -2.50 -9.82
N GLY A 18 -14.48 -1.87 -9.27
CA GLY A 18 -14.00 -0.58 -9.74
C GLY A 18 -12.78 -0.11 -8.97
N TYR A 19 -12.33 1.08 -9.30
CA TYR A 19 -11.29 1.76 -8.55
C TYR A 19 -11.81 3.10 -8.03
N PHE A 20 -11.17 3.61 -7.00
CA PHE A 20 -11.51 4.90 -6.41
C PHE A 20 -10.24 5.65 -6.03
N ASP A 21 -10.36 6.95 -5.83
CA ASP A 21 -9.26 7.79 -5.36
C ASP A 21 -9.02 7.61 -3.86
N GLY A 22 -7.91 6.96 -3.53
CA GLY A 22 -7.53 6.67 -2.14
C GLY A 22 -7.27 7.93 -1.31
N GLY A 23 -6.76 8.99 -1.92
CA GLY A 23 -6.53 10.27 -1.26
C GLY A 23 -7.83 10.93 -0.81
N THR A 24 -8.83 10.96 -1.69
CA THR A 24 -10.17 11.48 -1.37
C THR A 24 -10.82 10.68 -0.23
N MET A 25 -10.71 9.36 -0.24
CA MET A 25 -11.25 8.50 0.82
C MET A 25 -10.54 8.76 2.16
N PHE A 26 -9.21 8.85 2.15
CA PHE A 26 -8.44 9.19 3.34
C PHE A 26 -8.84 10.55 3.93
N ASP A 27 -8.98 11.58 3.10
CA ASP A 27 -9.42 12.90 3.55
C ASP A 27 -10.85 12.87 4.10
N TRP A 28 -11.73 12.06 3.55
CA TRP A 28 -13.08 11.88 4.07
C TRP A 28 -13.06 11.23 5.45
N PHE A 29 -12.33 10.15 5.65
CA PHE A 29 -12.17 9.50 6.96
C PHE A 29 -11.58 10.45 7.99
N LYS A 30 -10.53 11.19 7.64
CA LYS A 30 -9.89 12.17 8.52
C LYS A 30 -10.86 13.28 8.94
N ARG A 31 -11.66 13.82 8.02
CA ARG A 31 -12.68 14.83 8.33
C ARG A 31 -13.79 14.25 9.18
N SER A 32 -14.25 13.05 8.87
CA SER A 32 -15.28 12.35 9.65
C SER A 32 -14.80 12.07 11.07
N ALA A 33 -13.60 11.58 11.27
CA ALA A 33 -13.02 11.35 12.59
C ALA A 33 -13.00 12.64 13.43
N ARG A 34 -12.54 13.76 12.82
CA ARG A 34 -12.56 15.07 13.51
C ARG A 34 -13.97 15.55 13.85
N ALA A 35 -14.92 15.39 12.94
CA ALA A 35 -16.31 15.77 13.18
C ALA A 35 -16.97 14.97 14.31
N ASN A 36 -16.48 13.75 14.56
CA ASN A 36 -16.89 12.89 15.66
C ASN A 36 -16.02 13.03 16.93
N GLY A 37 -15.26 14.12 17.06
CA GLY A 37 -14.48 14.44 18.26
C GLY A 37 -13.06 13.85 18.29
N GLY A 38 -12.61 13.22 17.21
CA GLY A 38 -11.22 12.77 17.09
C GLY A 38 -10.26 13.95 16.92
N GLU A 39 -9.13 13.92 17.61
CA GLU A 39 -8.04 14.87 17.42
C GLU A 39 -7.01 14.29 16.42
N TYR A 40 -6.64 15.08 15.43
CA TYR A 40 -5.57 14.74 14.49
C TYR A 40 -4.33 15.55 14.80
N ILE A 41 -3.28 14.90 15.29
CA ILE A 41 -2.01 15.54 15.64
C ILE A 41 -1.01 15.20 14.52
N HIS A 42 -0.48 16.24 13.87
CA HIS A 42 0.56 16.07 12.86
C HIS A 42 1.92 15.98 13.53
N ALA A 43 2.28 14.80 14.00
CA ALA A 43 3.54 14.53 14.68
C ALA A 43 3.96 13.07 14.48
N GLU A 44 5.23 12.79 14.71
CA GLU A 44 5.77 11.43 14.74
C GLU A 44 5.83 10.91 16.16
N VAL A 45 5.38 9.66 16.37
CA VAL A 45 5.57 8.94 17.63
C VAL A 45 7.00 8.39 17.66
N THR A 46 7.76 8.73 18.70
CA THR A 46 9.16 8.33 18.89
C THR A 46 9.35 7.40 20.08
N GLY A 47 8.31 7.16 20.88
CA GLY A 47 8.36 6.25 22.01
C GLY A 47 6.98 5.85 22.49
N ILE A 48 6.91 4.67 23.10
CA ILE A 48 5.70 4.14 23.74
C ILE A 48 6.08 3.67 25.15
N SER A 49 5.44 4.25 26.15
CA SER A 49 5.67 3.87 27.55
C SER A 49 4.78 2.70 27.95
N ARG A 50 5.36 1.73 28.70
CA ARG A 50 4.65 0.59 29.26
C ARG A 50 4.86 0.52 30.78
N SER A 51 3.87 -0.07 31.45
CA SER A 51 3.97 -0.51 32.83
C SER A 51 3.43 -1.95 32.91
N GLY A 52 4.31 -2.90 33.15
CA GLY A 52 3.97 -4.33 33.08
C GLY A 52 3.53 -4.73 31.65
N ASP A 53 2.35 -5.26 31.53
CA ASP A 53 1.73 -5.72 30.29
C ASP A 53 0.84 -4.67 29.59
N ALA A 54 0.87 -3.42 30.04
CA ALA A 54 -0.01 -2.37 29.48
C ALA A 54 0.76 -1.14 29.01
N VAL A 55 0.42 -0.62 27.84
CA VAL A 55 0.85 0.72 27.40
C VAL A 55 0.20 1.79 28.26
N GLN A 56 0.92 2.89 28.52
CA GLN A 56 0.49 4.01 29.34
C GLN A 56 0.41 5.32 28.55
N GLY A 57 1.12 5.42 27.45
CA GLY A 57 1.17 6.62 26.64
C GLY A 57 2.18 6.55 25.51
N VAL A 58 2.18 7.60 24.71
CA VAL A 58 3.10 7.78 23.60
C VAL A 58 3.90 9.08 23.78
N THR A 59 5.10 9.10 23.24
CA THR A 59 5.97 10.30 23.19
C THR A 59 6.08 10.73 21.73
N LEU A 60 5.87 12.01 21.47
CA LEU A 60 6.00 12.62 20.15
C LEU A 60 7.43 13.15 19.91
N SER A 61 7.74 13.44 18.65
CA SER A 61 9.06 13.93 18.23
C SER A 61 9.48 15.26 18.86
N ASP A 62 8.53 16.07 19.32
CA ASP A 62 8.77 17.32 20.05
C ASP A 62 8.93 17.14 21.58
N GLY A 63 8.88 15.89 22.06
CA GLY A 63 8.93 15.53 23.47
C GLY A 63 7.59 15.55 24.20
N THR A 64 6.50 15.93 23.54
CA THR A 64 5.15 15.90 24.13
C THR A 64 4.78 14.45 24.48
N GLN A 65 4.23 14.27 25.69
CA GLN A 65 3.72 12.98 26.16
C GLN A 65 2.20 12.98 26.17
N ILE A 66 1.60 11.95 25.60
CA ILE A 66 0.16 11.75 25.58
C ILE A 66 -0.16 10.46 26.33
N ALA A 67 -0.83 10.59 27.47
CA ALA A 67 -1.32 9.42 28.20
C ALA A 67 -2.50 8.78 27.45
N CYS A 68 -2.50 7.46 27.30
CA CYS A 68 -3.57 6.76 26.65
C CYS A 68 -3.79 5.35 27.26
N GLY A 69 -5.03 4.92 27.26
CA GLY A 69 -5.42 3.58 27.74
C GLY A 69 -5.27 2.48 26.67
N THR A 70 -5.13 2.86 25.41
CA THR A 70 -4.98 1.92 24.28
C THR A 70 -4.17 2.59 23.19
N VAL A 71 -3.31 1.81 22.55
CA VAL A 71 -2.60 2.19 21.32
C VAL A 71 -3.06 1.29 20.20
N VAL A 72 -3.43 1.88 19.05
CA VAL A 72 -3.66 1.15 17.81
C VAL A 72 -2.49 1.44 16.87
N ASN A 73 -1.72 0.44 16.55
CA ASN A 73 -0.67 0.53 15.56
C ASN A 73 -1.27 0.32 14.16
N ALA A 74 -1.35 1.40 13.40
CA ALA A 74 -1.77 1.42 11.99
C ALA A 74 -0.70 2.13 11.14
N SER A 75 0.59 2.00 11.49
CA SER A 75 1.68 2.79 10.92
C SER A 75 2.24 2.21 9.61
N GLY A 76 1.51 1.32 8.94
CA GLY A 76 1.87 0.81 7.62
C GLY A 76 3.27 0.21 7.56
N PRO A 77 4.15 0.65 6.64
CA PRO A 77 5.52 0.12 6.52
C PRO A 77 6.39 0.30 7.76
N ARG A 78 6.03 1.23 8.65
CA ARG A 78 6.72 1.46 9.93
C ARG A 78 6.19 0.59 11.08
N ALA A 79 5.27 -0.34 10.81
CA ALA A 79 4.56 -1.12 11.81
C ALA A 79 5.49 -1.86 12.80
N ALA A 80 6.55 -2.50 12.29
CA ALA A 80 7.52 -3.20 13.14
C ALA A 80 8.31 -2.22 14.03
N ALA A 81 8.73 -1.07 13.50
CA ALA A 81 9.42 -0.05 14.29
C ALA A 81 8.52 0.51 15.40
N THR A 82 7.24 0.76 15.10
CA THR A 82 6.25 1.20 16.10
C THR A 82 5.98 0.13 17.15
N ALA A 83 5.85 -1.13 16.76
CA ALA A 83 5.68 -2.25 17.70
C ALA A 83 6.90 -2.41 18.63
N ALA A 84 8.11 -2.27 18.09
CA ALA A 84 9.35 -2.34 18.84
C ALA A 84 9.46 -1.28 19.93
N MET A 85 8.88 -0.08 19.75
CA MET A 85 8.81 0.96 20.80
C MET A 85 8.03 0.46 22.03
N ALA A 86 7.10 -0.46 21.85
CA ALA A 86 6.36 -1.13 22.92
C ALA A 86 7.00 -2.46 23.36
N GLY A 87 8.18 -2.83 22.86
CA GLY A 87 8.82 -4.11 23.11
C GLY A 87 8.11 -5.30 22.49
N LEU A 88 7.44 -5.08 21.36
CA LEU A 88 6.70 -6.10 20.60
C LEU A 88 7.38 -6.33 19.24
N GLU A 89 7.34 -7.56 18.77
CA GLU A 89 7.85 -7.95 17.46
C GLU A 89 6.71 -8.42 16.58
N ILE A 90 6.72 -8.01 15.31
CA ILE A 90 5.75 -8.46 14.30
C ILE A 90 6.45 -8.72 12.96
N PRO A 91 5.97 -9.68 12.17
CA PRO A 91 6.60 -10.08 10.91
C PRO A 91 6.17 -9.17 9.74
N VAL A 92 6.28 -7.85 9.93
CA VAL A 92 5.89 -6.86 8.93
C VAL A 92 7.10 -6.07 8.50
N VAL A 93 7.41 -6.10 7.20
CA VAL A 93 8.56 -5.42 6.60
C VAL A 93 8.12 -4.51 5.45
N PRO A 94 8.84 -3.40 5.20
CA PRO A 94 8.61 -2.59 4.01
C PRO A 94 9.11 -3.32 2.76
N ARG A 95 8.30 -3.31 1.68
CA ARG A 95 8.72 -3.78 0.35
C ARG A 95 8.35 -2.76 -0.71
N LYS A 96 9.28 -2.42 -1.59
CA LYS A 96 9.07 -1.42 -2.64
C LYS A 96 8.05 -1.88 -3.67
N ARG A 97 7.21 -0.95 -4.11
CA ARG A 97 6.26 -1.11 -5.22
C ARG A 97 6.35 0.10 -6.12
N TYR A 98 6.63 -0.15 -7.38
CA TYR A 98 6.85 0.88 -8.39
C TYR A 98 5.56 1.14 -9.15
N THR A 99 5.28 2.40 -9.42
CA THR A 99 4.10 2.83 -10.17
C THR A 99 4.52 3.81 -11.24
N PHE A 100 3.97 3.62 -12.43
CA PHE A 100 4.18 4.45 -13.61
C PHE A 100 2.83 4.92 -14.14
N VAL A 101 2.71 6.21 -14.44
CA VAL A 101 1.58 6.77 -15.16
C VAL A 101 2.03 7.07 -16.59
N PHE A 102 1.29 6.62 -17.57
CA PHE A 102 1.64 6.80 -18.97
C PHE A 102 0.45 7.22 -19.84
N ALA A 103 0.76 7.90 -20.93
CA ALA A 103 -0.15 8.20 -22.01
C ALA A 103 0.11 7.26 -23.19
N ALA A 104 -0.95 6.74 -23.81
CA ALA A 104 -0.84 5.96 -25.04
C ALA A 104 -1.09 6.86 -26.26
N ALA A 105 -0.33 6.65 -27.35
CA ALA A 105 -0.55 7.31 -28.61
C ALA A 105 -1.90 6.91 -29.22
N ASN A 106 -2.31 5.66 -29.00
CA ASN A 106 -3.59 5.10 -29.40
C ASN A 106 -4.34 4.62 -28.15
N PRO A 107 -5.07 5.50 -27.44
CA PRO A 107 -5.79 5.11 -26.23
C PRO A 107 -6.89 4.10 -26.54
N LEU A 108 -7.25 3.30 -25.55
CA LEU A 108 -8.37 2.37 -25.64
C LEU A 108 -9.69 3.17 -25.70
N GLU A 109 -10.70 2.62 -26.39
CA GLU A 109 -12.04 3.21 -26.47
C GLU A 109 -12.87 2.99 -25.20
N VAL A 110 -12.43 2.06 -24.32
CA VAL A 110 -13.09 1.71 -23.07
C VAL A 110 -12.11 1.78 -21.91
N ASP A 111 -12.64 1.98 -20.72
CA ASP A 111 -11.83 1.91 -19.50
C ASP A 111 -11.26 0.52 -19.31
N LEU A 112 -9.97 0.48 -19.04
CA LEU A 112 -9.24 -0.73 -18.71
C LEU A 112 -9.45 -1.06 -17.23
N PRO A 113 -10.06 -2.20 -16.88
CA PRO A 113 -10.12 -2.64 -15.49
C PRO A 113 -8.71 -2.95 -14.96
N LEU A 114 -8.56 -3.10 -13.65
CA LEU A 114 -7.29 -3.55 -13.09
C LEU A 114 -6.96 -4.93 -13.66
N THR A 115 -5.97 -4.96 -14.53
CA THR A 115 -5.48 -6.15 -15.21
C THR A 115 -4.15 -6.54 -14.59
N ILE A 116 -4.04 -7.77 -14.11
CA ILE A 116 -2.82 -8.31 -13.50
C ILE A 116 -2.28 -9.40 -14.44
N ASP A 117 -1.10 -9.16 -14.97
CA ASP A 117 -0.38 -10.10 -15.83
C ASP A 117 0.35 -11.16 -15.00
N PRO A 118 0.56 -12.39 -15.50
CA PRO A 118 1.35 -13.41 -14.81
C PRO A 118 2.77 -13.00 -14.41
N SER A 119 3.34 -12.00 -15.08
CA SER A 119 4.63 -11.40 -14.71
C SER A 119 4.60 -10.59 -13.40
N GLY A 120 3.41 -10.38 -12.82
CA GLY A 120 3.18 -9.52 -11.66
C GLY A 120 3.02 -8.03 -12.02
N VAL A 121 3.16 -7.66 -13.28
CA VAL A 121 2.83 -6.32 -13.76
C VAL A 121 1.32 -6.16 -13.78
N HIS A 122 0.84 -5.04 -13.25
CA HIS A 122 -0.57 -4.69 -13.32
C HIS A 122 -0.76 -3.35 -14.03
N VAL A 123 -1.90 -3.18 -14.68
CA VAL A 123 -2.26 -1.96 -15.41
C VAL A 123 -3.76 -1.69 -15.31
N ARG A 124 -4.15 -0.43 -15.28
CA ARG A 124 -5.55 0.03 -15.32
C ARG A 124 -5.68 1.40 -15.95
N SER A 125 -6.88 1.80 -16.31
CA SER A 125 -7.18 3.19 -16.63
C SER A 125 -7.03 4.10 -15.41
N ASP A 126 -6.64 5.35 -15.65
CA ASP A 126 -6.53 6.43 -14.67
C ASP A 126 -6.92 7.77 -15.31
N GLY A 127 -8.23 7.99 -15.46
CA GLY A 127 -8.80 9.08 -16.24
C GLY A 127 -8.38 8.99 -17.71
N LYS A 128 -7.70 10.01 -18.21
CA LYS A 128 -7.18 10.01 -19.61
C LYS A 128 -5.83 9.29 -19.78
N TYR A 129 -5.26 8.80 -18.71
CA TYR A 129 -3.99 8.08 -18.66
C TYR A 129 -4.19 6.64 -18.26
N TYR A 130 -3.10 5.93 -18.17
CA TYR A 130 -3.03 4.57 -17.62
C TYR A 130 -2.02 4.53 -16.50
N MET A 131 -2.27 3.68 -15.52
CA MET A 131 -1.37 3.44 -14.40
C MET A 131 -0.93 1.99 -14.42
N ALA A 132 0.37 1.75 -14.47
CA ALA A 132 0.95 0.43 -14.35
C ALA A 132 1.87 0.35 -13.14
N GLY A 133 2.00 -0.83 -12.57
CA GLY A 133 2.89 -1.06 -11.45
C GLY A 133 3.46 -2.47 -11.42
N CYS A 134 4.52 -2.62 -10.66
CA CYS A 134 5.16 -3.93 -10.47
C CYS A 134 5.93 -3.98 -9.14
N PRO A 135 6.19 -5.18 -8.59
CA PRO A 135 7.28 -5.39 -7.66
C PRO A 135 8.63 -5.29 -8.40
N PRO A 136 9.74 -5.03 -7.69
CA PRO A 136 11.08 -5.17 -8.26
C PRO A 136 11.33 -6.60 -8.74
N GLU A 137 12.43 -6.83 -9.49
CA GLU A 137 12.83 -8.19 -9.89
C GLU A 137 13.15 -9.06 -8.68
N GLU A 138 13.85 -8.49 -7.71
CA GLU A 138 14.16 -9.11 -6.44
C GLU A 138 13.44 -8.34 -5.32
N ASP A 139 12.46 -8.97 -4.70
CA ASP A 139 11.55 -8.33 -3.72
C ASP A 139 12.14 -8.41 -2.31
N TYR A 140 13.22 -7.66 -2.09
CA TYR A 140 13.87 -7.56 -0.78
C TYR A 140 13.13 -6.65 0.19
N ASP A 141 13.40 -6.86 1.48
CA ASP A 141 13.01 -5.95 2.53
C ASP A 141 13.75 -4.62 2.33
N ALA A 142 13.00 -3.52 2.32
CA ALA A 142 13.54 -2.19 2.17
C ALA A 142 13.59 -1.47 3.53
N SER A 143 14.39 -0.40 3.63
CA SER A 143 14.17 0.56 4.71
C SER A 143 12.90 1.36 4.43
N TYR A 144 12.10 1.65 5.46
CA TYR A 144 10.84 2.40 5.32
C TYR A 144 11.03 3.86 4.88
N ASP A 145 12.25 4.36 4.87
CA ASP A 145 12.65 5.68 4.38
C ASP A 145 13.44 5.64 3.05
N ASP A 146 13.65 4.45 2.48
CA ASP A 146 14.30 4.30 1.16
C ASP A 146 13.30 4.41 0.03
N PHE A 147 13.20 5.59 -0.56
CA PHE A 147 12.39 5.89 -1.75
C PHE A 147 13.24 6.02 -3.03
N THR A 148 14.43 5.42 -3.06
CA THR A 148 15.24 5.36 -4.28
C THR A 148 14.48 4.61 -5.37
N PHE A 149 14.27 5.28 -6.51
CA PHE A 149 13.51 4.76 -7.64
C PHE A 149 14.42 4.03 -8.64
N ASP A 150 13.95 2.89 -9.15
CA ASP A 150 14.60 2.17 -10.25
C ASP A 150 13.89 2.49 -11.58
N HIS A 151 14.45 3.44 -12.32
CA HIS A 151 13.92 3.87 -13.61
C HIS A 151 14.04 2.80 -14.71
N SER A 152 14.92 1.82 -14.56
CA SER A 152 15.12 0.76 -15.55
C SER A 152 13.94 -0.20 -15.65
N LEU A 153 13.13 -0.32 -14.60
CA LEU A 153 11.97 -1.22 -14.53
C LEU A 153 10.91 -0.93 -15.59
N TRP A 154 10.79 0.32 -16.04
CA TRP A 154 9.86 0.65 -17.10
C TRP A 154 10.20 -0.10 -18.40
N GLU A 155 11.44 0.01 -18.85
CA GLU A 155 11.88 -0.59 -20.10
C GLU A 155 12.17 -2.09 -20.00
N SER A 156 12.65 -2.54 -18.83
CA SER A 156 13.06 -3.93 -18.65
C SER A 156 11.87 -4.86 -18.33
N LYS A 157 10.81 -4.35 -17.70
CA LYS A 157 9.73 -5.20 -17.17
C LYS A 157 8.32 -4.68 -17.49
N VAL A 158 8.03 -3.41 -17.15
CA VAL A 158 6.65 -2.92 -17.16
C VAL A 158 6.14 -2.74 -18.58
N TRP A 159 6.81 -1.93 -19.38
CA TRP A 159 6.38 -1.67 -20.75
C TRP A 159 6.34 -2.94 -21.63
N PRO A 160 7.35 -3.84 -21.64
CA PRO A 160 7.25 -5.09 -22.40
C PRO A 160 6.03 -5.94 -22.03
N ALA A 161 5.75 -6.11 -20.74
CA ALA A 161 4.58 -6.88 -20.28
C ALA A 161 3.27 -6.22 -20.72
N VAL A 162 3.14 -4.90 -20.53
CA VAL A 162 1.95 -4.15 -20.89
C VAL A 162 1.73 -4.14 -22.40
N ALA A 163 2.77 -3.90 -23.21
CA ALA A 163 2.69 -3.88 -24.68
C ALA A 163 2.42 -5.28 -25.27
N THR A 164 2.97 -6.33 -24.67
CA THR A 164 2.66 -7.71 -25.06
C THR A 164 1.19 -8.04 -24.81
N ARG A 165 0.67 -7.62 -23.66
CA ARG A 165 -0.72 -7.90 -23.29
C ARG A 165 -1.72 -7.04 -24.05
N ILE A 166 -1.37 -5.78 -24.30
CA ILE A 166 -2.21 -4.79 -24.99
C ILE A 166 -1.38 -4.10 -26.07
N PRO A 167 -1.38 -4.61 -27.32
CA PRO A 167 -0.53 -4.08 -28.40
C PRO A 167 -0.72 -2.59 -28.72
N GLN A 168 -1.87 -2.00 -28.41
CA GLN A 168 -2.09 -0.55 -28.54
C GLN A 168 -1.16 0.27 -27.64
N PHE A 169 -0.56 -0.35 -26.61
CA PHE A 169 0.41 0.27 -25.69
C PHE A 169 1.89 0.09 -26.13
N GLU A 170 2.13 -0.28 -27.38
CA GLU A 170 3.48 -0.26 -27.96
C GLU A 170 4.05 1.16 -28.01
N ALA A 171 3.22 2.15 -28.37
CA ALA A 171 3.60 3.56 -28.46
C ALA A 171 3.04 4.35 -27.26
N VAL A 172 3.85 4.51 -26.22
CA VAL A 172 3.46 5.16 -24.96
C VAL A 172 4.52 6.17 -24.50
N LYS A 173 4.10 7.07 -23.60
CA LYS A 173 4.97 8.04 -22.95
C LYS A 173 4.71 8.03 -21.45
N VAL A 174 5.73 7.76 -20.64
CA VAL A 174 5.66 7.94 -19.20
C VAL A 174 5.46 9.42 -18.86
N ILE A 175 4.47 9.70 -18.02
CA ILE A 175 4.09 11.05 -17.60
C ILE A 175 4.53 11.32 -16.17
N ASN A 176 4.44 10.29 -15.31
CA ASN A 176 4.82 10.37 -13.91
C ASN A 176 5.21 8.98 -13.39
N GLU A 177 6.01 8.95 -12.33
CA GLU A 177 6.42 7.71 -11.69
C GLU A 177 6.72 7.94 -10.21
N TRP A 178 6.51 6.92 -9.37
CA TRP A 178 6.88 6.94 -7.97
C TRP A 178 7.06 5.53 -7.41
N VAL A 179 7.73 5.46 -6.25
CA VAL A 179 7.85 4.24 -5.45
C VAL A 179 7.13 4.44 -4.12
N GLY A 180 6.43 3.41 -3.69
CA GLY A 180 5.84 3.31 -2.35
C GLY A 180 6.25 2.03 -1.66
N HIS A 181 5.82 1.85 -0.42
CA HIS A 181 6.10 0.64 0.34
C HIS A 181 4.81 -0.09 0.68
N TYR A 182 4.79 -1.41 0.44
CA TYR A 182 3.85 -2.29 1.10
C TYR A 182 4.31 -2.57 2.53
N ALA A 183 3.37 -2.58 3.46
CA ALA A 183 3.52 -3.17 4.78
C ALA A 183 3.34 -4.68 4.62
N TYR A 184 4.42 -5.39 4.32
CA TYR A 184 4.37 -6.78 3.89
C TYR A 184 4.45 -7.72 5.09
N ASN A 185 3.42 -8.54 5.31
CA ASN A 185 3.45 -9.59 6.31
C ASN A 185 4.17 -10.81 5.73
N THR A 186 5.32 -11.16 6.30
CA THR A 186 6.19 -12.22 5.79
C THR A 186 5.69 -13.63 6.11
N LEU A 187 4.69 -13.80 7.00
CA LEU A 187 4.15 -15.10 7.32
C LEU A 187 3.21 -15.63 6.25
N ASP A 188 2.19 -14.84 5.90
CA ASP A 188 1.10 -15.31 5.06
C ASP A 188 0.54 -14.24 4.12
N GLN A 189 1.15 -13.05 4.10
CA GLN A 189 0.74 -11.90 3.28
C GLN A 189 -0.67 -11.37 3.62
N ASN A 190 -1.24 -11.76 4.77
CA ASN A 190 -2.53 -11.29 5.23
C ASN A 190 -2.40 -10.28 6.38
N ALA A 191 -3.48 -9.54 6.63
CA ALA A 191 -3.51 -8.51 7.65
C ALA A 191 -3.30 -9.09 9.06
N LEU A 192 -2.46 -8.42 9.84
CA LEU A 192 -2.28 -8.67 11.25
C LEU A 192 -3.25 -7.78 12.03
N LEU A 193 -4.32 -8.38 12.54
CA LEU A 193 -5.39 -7.69 13.26
C LEU A 193 -5.59 -8.27 14.65
N GLY A 194 -5.71 -7.42 15.65
CA GLY A 194 -6.05 -7.86 17.01
C GLY A 194 -5.11 -7.33 18.07
N ARG A 195 -5.30 -7.81 19.29
CA ARG A 195 -4.55 -7.41 20.49
C ARG A 195 -3.24 -8.18 20.58
N ALA A 196 -2.18 -7.49 21.01
CA ALA A 196 -0.93 -8.17 21.37
C ALA A 196 -1.14 -9.05 22.61
N GLU A 197 -0.72 -10.31 22.54
CA GLU A 197 -0.87 -11.26 23.66
C GLU A 197 -0.16 -10.77 24.93
N SER A 198 1.06 -10.27 24.80
CA SER A 198 1.87 -9.75 25.92
C SER A 198 1.59 -8.30 26.27
N CYS A 199 0.62 -7.64 25.57
CA CYS A 199 0.24 -6.25 25.81
C CYS A 199 -1.20 -6.01 25.30
N PRO A 200 -2.24 -6.44 26.03
CA PRO A 200 -3.61 -6.52 25.50
C PRO A 200 -4.26 -5.18 25.13
N ASN A 201 -3.70 -4.06 25.57
CA ASN A 201 -4.13 -2.72 25.17
C ASN A 201 -3.29 -2.11 24.03
N PHE A 202 -2.43 -2.91 23.39
CA PHE A 202 -1.80 -2.61 22.12
C PHE A 202 -2.48 -3.42 21.01
N ILE A 203 -3.05 -2.73 20.03
CA ILE A 203 -3.85 -3.34 18.96
C ILE A 203 -3.10 -3.18 17.65
N PHE A 204 -3.00 -4.26 16.89
CA PHE A 204 -2.44 -4.26 15.55
C PHE A 204 -3.53 -4.05 14.49
N ALA A 205 -3.25 -3.18 13.52
CA ALA A 205 -3.94 -3.03 12.24
C ALA A 205 -2.87 -2.85 11.15
N ASN A 206 -2.13 -3.92 10.86
CA ASN A 206 -0.88 -3.88 10.12
C ASN A 206 -0.78 -4.99 9.06
N GLY A 207 0.27 -4.94 8.24
CA GLY A 207 0.70 -6.06 7.41
C GLY A 207 -0.26 -6.43 6.28
N PHE A 208 -0.97 -5.48 5.71
CA PHE A 208 -1.98 -5.74 4.68
C PHE A 208 -1.42 -6.18 3.32
N SER A 209 -0.13 -6.12 3.12
CA SER A 209 0.60 -6.65 1.96
C SER A 209 0.05 -6.21 0.59
N GLY A 210 -0.47 -4.97 0.51
CA GLY A 210 -1.07 -4.39 -0.69
C GLY A 210 -2.60 -4.42 -0.75
N HIS A 211 -3.29 -5.06 0.19
CA HIS A 211 -4.75 -5.17 0.22
C HIS A 211 -5.45 -4.19 1.19
N GLY A 212 -4.69 -3.30 1.84
CA GLY A 212 -5.20 -2.46 2.93
C GLY A 212 -6.23 -1.44 2.48
N LEU A 213 -6.09 -0.86 1.28
CA LEU A 213 -6.99 0.17 0.81
C LEU A 213 -8.43 -0.35 0.65
N GLN A 214 -8.62 -1.46 -0.05
CA GLN A 214 -9.92 -2.07 -0.28
C GLN A 214 -10.51 -2.70 1.00
N GLN A 215 -9.69 -3.09 1.95
CA GLN A 215 -10.14 -3.66 3.22
C GLN A 215 -10.45 -2.61 4.28
N SER A 216 -9.90 -1.40 4.18
CA SER A 216 -9.98 -0.35 5.20
C SER A 216 -11.40 0.01 5.65
N PRO A 217 -12.47 -0.04 4.82
CA PRO A 217 -13.82 0.25 5.29
C PRO A 217 -14.41 -0.79 6.25
N ALA A 218 -13.82 -1.99 6.29
CA ALA A 218 -14.29 -3.11 7.12
C ALA A 218 -13.49 -3.30 8.42
N ILE A 219 -12.39 -2.55 8.60
CA ILE A 219 -11.48 -2.63 9.73
C ILE A 219 -11.69 -1.46 10.69
#